data_9bb0f5e2eef666129b872e4b6c61993f
#
_entry.id   9bb0f5e2eef666129b872e4b6c61993f
#
_cell.length_a   1.000
_cell.length_b   1.000
_cell.length_c   1.000
_cell.angle_alpha   90.00
_cell.angle_beta   90.00
_cell.angle_gamma   90.00
#
_symmetry.space_group_name_H-M   'P 1'
#
loop_
_entity.id
_entity.type
_entity.pdbx_description
1 polymer ?
#
loop_
_entity_poly.entity_id
_entity_poly.type
_entity_poly.pdbx_seq_one_letter_code
_entity_poly.pdbx_strand_id
1 'polypeptide(L)'
;MSWLTSVSLALHRPIRAAAYHCARTVTRLYAVYVDCQFTYLEINPLVVIPNEAKTSASVHFLDLAAKLDQTADFECGVKWAIARSPAALGITAPTSSNGTVSIDAGPPIEFPAPFGRELTKEEAYIAELDAKTGASLKLTVLNPNGRIWTLVAGGGASVVYADAIASAGFADELANYGEYSGAPTESQTYHYTRTVLDLMLRAPVSAKGKVLFIGGGIANFTNVASTFKGVIKALREYAKGLNEHNVQIWVRRAGPNYQEGLKNMKAATQELGLNAKIFGPEMHVSGIVPLALVPGRWEESKAEEFRG
;
A
#
# COMPACT_ATOMS: atom_id res chain seq x y z
N MET A 1 -27.48 4.37 -20.70
CA MET A 1 -28.81 5.04 -20.57
C MET A 1 -29.90 4.11 -20.02
N SER A 2 -29.59 3.07 -19.26
CA SER A 2 -30.60 2.11 -18.75
C SER A 2 -30.74 2.06 -17.21
N TRP A 3 -30.20 3.01 -16.49
CA TRP A 3 -30.24 3.04 -15.01
C TRP A 3 -31.30 3.95 -14.40
N LEU A 4 -32.08 4.65 -15.24
CA LEU A 4 -33.17 5.57 -14.81
C LEU A 4 -34.52 4.89 -14.61
N THR A 5 -34.62 3.58 -14.75
CA THR A 5 -35.94 2.88 -14.81
C THR A 5 -36.32 2.11 -13.54
N SER A 6 -35.58 2.19 -12.47
CA SER A 6 -35.95 1.49 -11.20
C SER A 6 -36.27 2.41 -10.03
N VAL A 7 -36.57 3.66 -10.23
CA VAL A 7 -37.32 4.44 -9.23
C VAL A 7 -38.79 4.09 -9.37
N SER A 8 -39.22 3.00 -8.76
CA SER A 8 -40.65 2.67 -8.61
C SER A 8 -41.24 3.68 -7.63
N LEU A 9 -41.62 4.83 -8.15
CA LEU A 9 -42.45 5.81 -7.48
C LEU A 9 -43.86 5.28 -7.41
N ALA A 10 -44.24 4.55 -6.33
CA ALA A 10 -45.63 4.36 -5.93
C ALA A 10 -46.16 5.72 -5.45
N LEU A 11 -46.37 6.65 -6.40
CA LEU A 11 -46.97 7.94 -6.13
C LEU A 11 -48.43 7.88 -6.47
N HIS A 12 -49.29 7.90 -5.46
CA HIS A 12 -50.64 8.42 -5.58
C HIS A 12 -50.57 9.84 -6.13
N ARG A 13 -51.06 10.11 -7.35
CA ARG A 13 -51.03 11.32 -8.16
C ARG A 13 -50.13 12.42 -7.63
N PRO A 14 -48.87 12.50 -8.08
CA PRO A 14 -47.90 13.46 -7.54
C PRO A 14 -48.36 14.87 -7.84
N ILE A 15 -48.38 15.70 -6.84
CA ILE A 15 -48.44 17.12 -7.00
C ILE A 15 -47.27 17.49 -7.92
N ARG A 16 -47.53 18.13 -9.05
CA ARG A 16 -46.52 18.48 -10.07
C ARG A 16 -45.27 19.16 -9.43
N ALA A 17 -45.53 19.99 -8.40
CA ALA A 17 -44.45 20.65 -7.65
C ALA A 17 -43.52 19.66 -6.92
N ALA A 18 -44.05 18.65 -6.21
CA ALA A 18 -43.25 17.65 -5.52
C ALA A 18 -42.41 16.83 -6.49
N ALA A 19 -42.98 16.41 -7.63
CA ALA A 19 -42.25 15.69 -8.67
C ALA A 19 -41.12 16.55 -9.27
N TYR A 20 -41.34 17.84 -9.52
CA TYR A 20 -40.34 18.77 -10.02
C TYR A 20 -39.18 18.96 -9.00
N HIS A 21 -39.49 19.16 -7.72
CA HIS A 21 -38.48 19.31 -6.68
C HIS A 21 -37.64 18.02 -6.48
N CYS A 22 -38.30 16.87 -6.53
CA CYS A 22 -37.62 15.58 -6.48
C CYS A 22 -36.66 15.40 -7.67
N ALA A 23 -37.13 15.63 -8.90
CA ALA A 23 -36.32 15.53 -10.11
C ALA A 23 -35.12 16.49 -10.09
N ARG A 24 -35.34 17.75 -9.66
CA ARG A 24 -34.26 18.72 -9.50
C ARG A 24 -33.23 18.30 -8.47
N THR A 25 -33.68 17.74 -7.35
CA THR A 25 -32.77 17.22 -6.31
C THR A 25 -31.93 16.06 -6.83
N VAL A 26 -32.54 15.10 -7.52
CA VAL A 26 -31.83 13.97 -8.13
C VAL A 26 -30.80 14.43 -9.16
N THR A 27 -31.15 15.40 -10.02
CA THR A 27 -30.20 15.96 -11.00
C THR A 27 -29.00 16.63 -10.33
N ARG A 28 -29.23 17.40 -9.28
CA ARG A 28 -28.15 18.06 -8.52
C ARG A 28 -27.30 17.05 -7.76
N LEU A 29 -27.93 16.03 -7.18
CA LEU A 29 -27.24 14.95 -6.49
C LEU A 29 -26.35 14.17 -7.45
N TYR A 30 -26.83 13.92 -8.67
CA TYR A 30 -26.04 13.28 -9.71
C TYR A 30 -24.82 14.13 -10.12
N ALA A 31 -24.98 15.45 -10.20
CA ALA A 31 -23.84 16.34 -10.47
C ALA A 31 -22.77 16.25 -9.36
N VAL A 32 -23.19 16.22 -8.09
CA VAL A 32 -22.27 16.02 -6.95
C VAL A 32 -21.64 14.62 -7.00
N TYR A 33 -22.42 13.59 -7.33
CA TYR A 33 -21.93 12.21 -7.47
C TYR A 33 -20.75 12.13 -8.46
N VAL A 34 -20.92 12.76 -9.63
CA VAL A 34 -19.85 12.78 -10.65
C VAL A 34 -18.68 13.66 -10.24
N ASP A 35 -18.95 14.88 -9.78
CA ASP A 35 -17.91 15.86 -9.44
C ASP A 35 -17.04 15.44 -8.24
N CYS A 36 -17.60 14.67 -7.32
CA CYS A 36 -16.90 14.16 -6.14
C CYS A 36 -16.47 12.69 -6.26
N GLN A 37 -16.52 12.10 -7.43
CA GLN A 37 -16.07 10.72 -7.72
C GLN A 37 -16.65 9.68 -6.76
N PHE A 38 -17.98 9.71 -6.57
CA PHE A 38 -18.67 8.65 -5.86
C PHE A 38 -18.70 7.37 -6.70
N THR A 39 -18.45 6.23 -6.09
CA THR A 39 -18.64 4.90 -6.71
C THR A 39 -19.95 4.24 -6.32
N TYR A 40 -20.55 4.69 -5.22
CA TYR A 40 -21.85 4.24 -4.74
C TYR A 40 -22.51 5.35 -3.94
N LEU A 41 -23.83 5.50 -4.10
CA LEU A 41 -24.65 6.40 -3.32
C LEU A 41 -26.05 5.81 -3.18
N GLU A 42 -26.51 5.65 -1.95
CA GLU A 42 -27.84 5.19 -1.59
C GLU A 42 -28.47 6.15 -0.59
N ILE A 43 -29.73 6.51 -0.83
CA ILE A 43 -30.55 7.31 0.09
C ILE A 43 -31.84 6.53 0.31
N ASN A 44 -31.99 5.93 1.50
CA ASN A 44 -33.11 5.06 1.80
C ASN A 44 -33.53 5.19 3.28
N PRO A 45 -34.65 5.92 3.58
CA PRO A 45 -35.56 6.55 2.61
C PRO A 45 -35.20 8.00 2.26
N LEU A 46 -35.62 8.41 1.06
CA LEU A 46 -35.73 9.82 0.67
C LEU A 46 -37.20 10.23 0.81
N VAL A 47 -37.46 11.30 1.57
CA VAL A 47 -38.82 11.75 1.85
C VAL A 47 -39.05 13.14 1.20
N VAL A 48 -40.19 13.28 0.51
CA VAL A 48 -40.61 14.55 -0.11
C VAL A 48 -41.87 15.04 0.58
N ILE A 49 -41.80 16.19 1.24
CA ILE A 49 -42.94 16.79 1.97
C ILE A 49 -43.37 18.04 1.24
N PRO A 50 -44.60 18.02 0.60
CA PRO A 50 -45.16 19.22 0.01
C PRO A 50 -45.56 20.23 1.10
N ASN A 51 -45.45 21.53 0.78
CA ASN A 51 -45.99 22.58 1.65
C ASN A 51 -47.54 22.54 1.62
N GLU A 52 -48.21 23.22 2.56
CA GLU A 52 -49.66 23.24 2.66
C GLU A 52 -50.36 23.73 1.38
N ALA A 53 -49.80 24.75 0.74
CA ALA A 53 -50.31 25.28 -0.54
C ALA A 53 -50.01 24.39 -1.74
N LYS A 54 -49.25 23.32 -1.59
CA LYS A 54 -48.83 22.38 -2.65
C LYS A 54 -48.08 23.06 -3.82
N THR A 55 -47.47 24.20 -3.58
CA THR A 55 -46.71 24.98 -4.57
C THR A 55 -45.22 24.67 -4.55
N SER A 56 -44.72 24.11 -3.45
CA SER A 56 -43.34 23.71 -3.26
C SER A 56 -43.28 22.42 -2.43
N ALA A 57 -42.07 21.83 -2.35
CA ALA A 57 -41.82 20.69 -1.49
C ALA A 57 -40.42 20.74 -0.92
N SER A 58 -40.22 20.23 0.26
CA SER A 58 -38.91 19.96 0.88
C SER A 58 -38.53 18.49 0.65
N VAL A 59 -37.25 18.27 0.44
CA VAL A 59 -36.66 16.93 0.27
C VAL A 59 -35.79 16.66 1.48
N HIS A 60 -36.00 15.53 2.14
CA HIS A 60 -35.28 15.12 3.33
C HIS A 60 -34.57 13.79 3.09
N PHE A 61 -33.29 13.78 3.37
CA PHE A 61 -32.44 12.59 3.40
C PHE A 61 -32.47 12.03 4.81
N LEU A 62 -33.11 10.88 5.03
CA LEU A 62 -33.22 10.30 6.38
C LEU A 62 -32.07 9.34 6.69
N ASP A 63 -31.52 8.75 5.65
CA ASP A 63 -30.31 7.95 5.71
C ASP A 63 -29.51 8.13 4.44
N LEU A 64 -28.19 7.93 4.51
CA LEU A 64 -27.30 8.04 3.37
C LEU A 64 -26.11 7.09 3.55
N ALA A 65 -25.93 6.21 2.56
CA ALA A 65 -24.75 5.38 2.42
C ALA A 65 -24.00 5.76 1.14
N ALA A 66 -22.70 5.97 1.24
CA ALA A 66 -21.90 6.39 0.11
C ALA A 66 -20.50 5.74 0.13
N LYS A 67 -19.94 5.54 -1.08
CA LYS A 67 -18.53 5.16 -1.27
C LYS A 67 -17.90 6.14 -2.23
N LEU A 68 -16.71 6.61 -1.87
CA LEU A 68 -15.88 7.49 -2.68
C LEU A 68 -14.77 6.67 -3.34
N ASP A 69 -14.32 7.12 -4.50
CA ASP A 69 -13.11 6.57 -5.12
C ASP A 69 -11.87 7.17 -4.44
N GLN A 70 -11.23 6.40 -3.58
CA GLN A 70 -10.03 6.86 -2.87
C GLN A 70 -8.90 7.26 -3.83
N THR A 71 -8.83 6.70 -5.02
CA THR A 71 -7.79 7.08 -6.00
C THR A 71 -7.95 8.50 -6.52
N ALA A 72 -9.14 9.11 -6.33
CA ALA A 72 -9.44 10.50 -6.67
C ALA A 72 -9.11 11.51 -5.55
N ASP A 73 -8.47 11.09 -4.46
CA ASP A 73 -8.17 11.97 -3.31
C ASP A 73 -7.35 13.20 -3.72
N PHE A 74 -6.37 13.05 -4.62
CA PHE A 74 -5.56 14.16 -5.11
C PHE A 74 -6.38 15.23 -5.85
N GLU A 75 -7.52 14.88 -6.47
CA GLU A 75 -8.40 15.77 -7.22
C GLU A 75 -9.59 16.26 -6.37
N CYS A 76 -10.15 15.39 -5.55
CA CYS A 76 -11.40 15.62 -4.82
C CYS A 76 -11.20 15.88 -3.33
N GLY A 77 -10.01 15.68 -2.77
CA GLY A 77 -9.76 15.79 -1.33
C GLY A 77 -10.21 17.12 -0.73
N VAL A 78 -9.96 18.24 -1.42
CA VAL A 78 -10.43 19.56 -0.99
C VAL A 78 -11.96 19.66 -1.03
N LYS A 79 -12.61 19.14 -2.07
CA LYS A 79 -14.08 19.13 -2.19
C LYS A 79 -14.73 18.34 -1.07
N TRP A 80 -14.17 17.18 -0.74
CA TRP A 80 -14.63 16.34 0.37
C TRP A 80 -14.42 17.02 1.73
N ALA A 81 -13.31 17.73 1.90
CA ALA A 81 -13.00 18.45 3.13
C ALA A 81 -13.92 19.65 3.36
N ILE A 82 -14.37 20.35 2.31
CA ILE A 82 -15.32 21.48 2.40
C ILE A 82 -16.62 21.08 3.10
N ALA A 83 -17.14 19.88 2.83
CA ALA A 83 -18.34 19.37 3.48
C ALA A 83 -18.16 19.16 4.99
N ARG A 84 -16.92 19.12 5.49
CA ARG A 84 -16.54 18.94 6.89
C ARG A 84 -15.99 20.23 7.52
N SER A 85 -16.09 21.35 6.81
CA SER A 85 -15.67 22.65 7.32
C SER A 85 -16.52 23.07 8.54
N PRO A 86 -16.00 23.90 9.47
CA PRO A 86 -16.77 24.41 10.59
C PRO A 86 -18.10 25.04 10.17
N ALA A 87 -18.10 25.80 9.06
CA ALA A 87 -19.30 26.42 8.53
C ALA A 87 -20.35 25.39 8.06
N ALA A 88 -19.92 24.31 7.41
CA ALA A 88 -20.83 23.23 6.99
C ALA A 88 -21.41 22.45 8.18
N LEU A 89 -20.66 22.39 9.29
CA LEU A 89 -21.10 21.77 10.54
C LEU A 89 -21.91 22.73 11.45
N GLY A 90 -22.23 23.94 10.98
CA GLY A 90 -22.96 24.93 11.75
C GLY A 90 -22.15 25.58 12.85
N ILE A 91 -20.83 25.44 12.85
CA ILE A 91 -19.92 26.07 13.79
C ILE A 91 -19.52 27.45 13.21
N THR A 92 -19.75 28.51 13.94
CA THR A 92 -19.39 29.86 13.50
C THR A 92 -17.87 29.98 13.41
N ALA A 93 -17.32 30.07 12.19
CA ALA A 93 -15.89 30.33 12.01
C ALA A 93 -15.51 31.70 12.57
N PRO A 94 -14.36 31.85 13.25
CA PRO A 94 -13.90 33.15 13.68
C PRO A 94 -13.68 34.07 12.45
N THR A 95 -14.31 35.20 12.43
CA THR A 95 -14.19 36.20 11.35
C THR A 95 -12.75 36.71 11.34
N SER A 96 -11.99 36.40 10.27
CA SER A 96 -10.66 36.97 10.11
C SER A 96 -10.79 38.48 9.91
N SER A 97 -9.93 39.25 10.56
CA SER A 97 -9.93 40.73 10.59
C SER A 97 -9.74 41.39 9.21
N ASN A 98 -9.56 40.65 8.13
CA ASN A 98 -9.25 41.15 6.80
C ASN A 98 -10.33 40.92 5.74
N GLY A 99 -11.55 40.52 6.10
CA GLY A 99 -12.67 40.43 5.15
C GLY A 99 -12.54 39.39 4.03
N THR A 100 -11.46 38.63 3.96
CA THR A 100 -11.30 37.49 3.07
C THR A 100 -11.93 36.25 3.73
N VAL A 101 -13.01 35.75 3.16
CA VAL A 101 -13.59 34.47 3.54
C VAL A 101 -12.54 33.42 3.17
N SER A 102 -11.72 33.04 4.13
CA SER A 102 -10.93 31.80 4.03
C SER A 102 -11.95 30.67 3.94
N ILE A 103 -11.98 29.96 2.83
CA ILE A 103 -12.66 28.67 2.75
C ILE A 103 -11.81 27.74 3.60
N ASP A 104 -12.11 27.72 4.88
CA ASP A 104 -11.45 26.80 5.81
C ASP A 104 -12.00 25.41 5.51
N ALA A 105 -11.29 24.68 4.65
CA ALA A 105 -11.61 23.30 4.37
C ALA A 105 -11.46 22.52 5.69
N GLY A 106 -12.44 21.67 6.00
CA GLY A 106 -12.37 20.78 7.15
C GLY A 106 -11.16 19.81 7.04
N PRO A 107 -10.92 18.98 8.04
CA PRO A 107 -9.84 18.00 7.99
C PRO A 107 -10.06 17.06 6.80
N PRO A 108 -8.98 16.53 6.20
CA PRO A 108 -9.07 15.52 5.14
C PRO A 108 -9.92 14.31 5.59
N ILE A 109 -10.53 13.64 4.63
CA ILE A 109 -11.20 12.35 4.91
C ILE A 109 -10.12 11.30 5.14
N GLU A 110 -10.19 10.62 6.28
CA GLU A 110 -9.39 9.43 6.54
C GLU A 110 -10.15 8.20 6.05
N PHE A 111 -9.58 7.49 5.09
CA PHE A 111 -10.14 6.23 4.63
C PHE A 111 -9.70 5.12 5.59
N PRO A 112 -10.62 4.22 5.99
CA PRO A 112 -10.27 3.12 6.87
C PRO A 112 -9.23 2.21 6.20
N ALA A 113 -8.26 1.74 6.98
CA ALA A 113 -7.30 0.77 6.50
C ALA A 113 -8.02 -0.51 6.03
N PRO A 114 -7.53 -1.15 4.96
CA PRO A 114 -8.05 -2.45 4.55
C PRO A 114 -8.12 -3.41 5.75
N PHE A 115 -9.24 -4.14 5.89
CA PHE A 115 -9.45 -5.12 6.97
C PHE A 115 -9.56 -4.55 8.40
N GLY A 116 -9.69 -3.25 8.58
CA GLY A 116 -9.89 -2.63 9.90
C GLY A 116 -8.73 -2.81 10.89
N ARG A 117 -7.52 -3.16 10.40
CA ARG A 117 -6.31 -3.28 11.22
C ARG A 117 -5.59 -1.95 11.28
N GLU A 118 -5.23 -1.51 12.47
CA GLU A 118 -4.34 -0.37 12.63
C GLU A 118 -2.94 -0.71 12.13
N LEU A 119 -2.30 0.26 11.46
CA LEU A 119 -0.92 0.12 11.03
C LEU A 119 0.02 0.16 12.23
N THR A 120 1.05 -0.66 12.21
CA THR A 120 2.17 -0.50 13.14
C THR A 120 2.92 0.81 12.83
N LYS A 121 3.78 1.26 13.75
CA LYS A 121 4.57 2.48 13.55
C LYS A 121 5.46 2.38 12.30
N GLU A 122 6.01 1.21 12.05
CA GLU A 122 6.88 0.93 10.90
C GLU A 122 6.08 0.88 9.59
N GLU A 123 4.91 0.27 9.61
CA GLU A 123 4.01 0.25 8.45
C GLU A 123 3.51 1.67 8.12
N ALA A 124 3.14 2.45 9.13
CA ALA A 124 2.74 3.85 8.97
C ALA A 124 3.90 4.71 8.42
N TYR A 125 5.13 4.49 8.89
CA TYR A 125 6.32 5.16 8.39
C TYR A 125 6.58 4.85 6.90
N ILE A 126 6.45 3.59 6.49
CA ILE A 126 6.59 3.21 5.07
C ILE A 126 5.45 3.79 4.24
N ALA A 127 4.21 3.79 4.74
CA ALA A 127 3.08 4.43 4.05
C ALA A 127 3.27 5.94 3.87
N GLU A 128 3.87 6.64 4.85
CA GLU A 128 4.24 8.05 4.74
C GLU A 128 5.32 8.28 3.66
N LEU A 129 6.32 7.39 3.58
CA LEU A 129 7.32 7.45 2.51
C LEU A 129 6.69 7.21 1.14
N ASP A 130 5.79 6.24 1.03
CA ASP A 130 5.05 5.93 -0.18
C ASP A 130 4.24 7.13 -0.69
N ALA A 131 3.51 7.80 0.19
CA ALA A 131 2.69 8.96 -0.15
C ALA A 131 3.49 10.17 -0.68
N LYS A 132 4.79 10.23 -0.40
CA LYS A 132 5.70 11.33 -0.80
C LYS A 132 6.47 11.03 -2.08
N THR A 133 6.22 9.91 -2.73
CA THR A 133 7.02 9.46 -3.88
C THR A 133 6.16 8.96 -5.03
N GLY A 134 6.71 8.94 -6.23
CA GLY A 134 6.13 8.22 -7.37
C GLY A 134 6.50 6.73 -7.42
N ALA A 135 7.37 6.28 -6.53
CA ALA A 135 7.65 4.85 -6.35
C ALA A 135 6.57 4.18 -5.50
N SER A 136 6.51 2.86 -5.51
CA SER A 136 5.62 2.07 -4.65
C SER A 136 6.42 1.43 -3.52
N LEU A 137 6.08 1.79 -2.29
CA LEU A 137 6.68 1.26 -1.07
C LEU A 137 5.57 0.71 -0.17
N LYS A 138 5.51 -0.58 0.00
CA LYS A 138 4.48 -1.25 0.81
C LYS A 138 5.13 -2.18 1.83
N LEU A 139 4.63 -2.18 3.04
CA LEU A 139 5.07 -3.09 4.10
C LEU A 139 3.87 -3.54 4.93
N THR A 140 3.78 -4.83 5.15
CA THR A 140 2.86 -5.46 6.09
C THR A 140 3.64 -6.42 6.97
N VAL A 141 3.57 -6.26 8.26
CA VAL A 141 4.17 -7.18 9.23
C VAL A 141 3.14 -8.28 9.51
N LEU A 142 3.49 -9.51 9.14
CA LEU A 142 2.64 -10.70 9.31
C LEU A 142 2.90 -11.39 10.65
N ASN A 143 4.18 -11.65 10.94
CA ASN A 143 4.63 -12.26 12.17
C ASN A 143 5.94 -11.57 12.63
N PRO A 144 5.89 -10.68 13.62
CA PRO A 144 7.09 -9.97 14.09
C PRO A 144 8.17 -10.89 14.66
N ASN A 145 7.80 -12.10 15.08
CA ASN A 145 8.72 -13.12 15.57
C ASN A 145 9.12 -14.13 14.49
N GLY A 146 8.66 -13.96 13.26
CA GLY A 146 8.96 -14.81 12.14
C GLY A 146 10.46 -14.80 11.81
N ARG A 147 10.94 -15.94 11.29
CA ARG A 147 12.36 -16.13 10.95
C ARG A 147 12.67 -15.71 9.51
N ILE A 148 11.69 -15.67 8.63
CA ILE A 148 11.87 -15.44 7.19
C ILE A 148 11.39 -14.04 6.83
N TRP A 149 12.31 -13.20 6.38
CA TRP A 149 12.07 -11.80 6.02
C TRP A 149 12.29 -11.59 4.54
N THR A 150 11.53 -10.67 3.96
CA THR A 150 11.57 -10.38 2.52
C THR A 150 11.80 -8.90 2.23
N LEU A 151 12.67 -8.65 1.26
CA LEU A 151 12.92 -7.36 0.60
C LEU A 151 12.74 -7.59 -0.89
N VAL A 152 11.52 -7.51 -1.39
CA VAL A 152 11.20 -7.87 -2.77
C VAL A 152 10.85 -6.63 -3.57
N ALA A 153 11.45 -6.51 -4.74
CA ALA A 153 11.17 -5.44 -5.68
C ALA A 153 10.09 -5.87 -6.68
N GLY A 154 8.91 -5.26 -6.55
CA GLY A 154 7.73 -5.50 -7.38
C GLY A 154 6.66 -6.32 -6.69
N GLY A 155 5.40 -5.82 -6.71
CA GLY A 155 4.26 -6.45 -6.05
C GLY A 155 3.99 -7.87 -6.52
N GLY A 156 4.03 -8.12 -7.82
CA GLY A 156 3.86 -9.47 -8.38
C GLY A 156 4.96 -10.44 -7.94
N ALA A 157 6.21 -9.98 -7.89
CA ALA A 157 7.30 -10.80 -7.37
C ALA A 157 7.12 -11.10 -5.88
N SER A 158 6.64 -10.12 -5.09
CA SER A 158 6.38 -10.32 -3.65
C SER A 158 5.37 -11.41 -3.39
N VAL A 159 4.30 -11.49 -4.18
CA VAL A 159 3.31 -12.58 -4.12
C VAL A 159 4.00 -13.92 -4.39
N VAL A 160 4.78 -14.01 -5.48
CA VAL A 160 5.48 -15.24 -5.86
C VAL A 160 6.45 -15.72 -4.78
N TYR A 161 7.16 -14.80 -4.12
CA TYR A 161 8.05 -15.15 -3.00
C TYR A 161 7.26 -15.66 -1.79
N ALA A 162 6.17 -14.98 -1.41
CA ALA A 162 5.31 -15.41 -0.30
C ALA A 162 4.70 -16.79 -0.56
N ASP A 163 4.19 -17.03 -1.76
CA ASP A 163 3.63 -18.32 -2.19
C ASP A 163 4.69 -19.41 -2.19
N ALA A 164 5.91 -19.13 -2.67
CA ALA A 164 7.00 -20.09 -2.67
C ALA A 164 7.43 -20.47 -1.24
N ILE A 165 7.47 -19.50 -0.30
CA ILE A 165 7.77 -19.73 1.11
C ILE A 165 6.66 -20.59 1.74
N ALA A 166 5.40 -20.26 1.50
CA ALA A 166 4.26 -21.02 1.99
C ALA A 166 4.23 -22.45 1.43
N SER A 167 4.48 -22.61 0.14
CA SER A 167 4.54 -23.92 -0.54
C SER A 167 5.71 -24.80 -0.06
N ALA A 168 6.79 -24.17 0.39
CA ALA A 168 7.90 -24.89 1.03
C ALA A 168 7.60 -25.32 2.48
N GLY A 169 6.42 -25.00 3.03
CA GLY A 169 5.98 -25.38 4.37
C GLY A 169 6.35 -24.38 5.48
N PHE A 170 6.69 -23.13 5.14
CA PHE A 170 7.19 -22.13 6.09
C PHE A 170 6.27 -20.90 6.20
N ALA A 171 4.98 -21.04 5.90
CA ALA A 171 4.02 -19.93 6.00
C ALA A 171 4.01 -19.24 7.37
N ASP A 172 4.05 -20.00 8.45
CA ASP A 172 4.01 -19.49 9.82
C ASP A 172 5.30 -18.77 10.24
N GLU A 173 6.40 -19.00 9.51
CA GLU A 173 7.69 -18.34 9.75
C GLU A 173 7.89 -17.08 8.89
N LEU A 174 6.97 -16.78 7.96
CA LEU A 174 7.02 -15.58 7.13
C LEU A 174 6.67 -14.34 7.97
N ALA A 175 7.65 -13.46 8.10
CA ALA A 175 7.57 -12.32 9.01
C ALA A 175 6.91 -11.09 8.40
N ASN A 176 7.11 -10.84 7.11
CA ASN A 176 6.58 -9.68 6.43
C ASN A 176 6.19 -9.97 4.98
N TYR A 177 5.34 -9.11 4.47
CA TYR A 177 4.99 -8.99 3.07
C TYR A 177 5.12 -7.53 2.65
N GLY A 178 5.60 -7.27 1.45
CA GLY A 178 5.69 -5.91 0.95
C GLY A 178 6.53 -5.80 -0.31
N GLU A 179 6.68 -4.57 -0.79
CA GLU A 179 7.46 -4.30 -2.00
C GLU A 179 8.17 -2.94 -1.94
N TYR A 180 9.20 -2.82 -2.77
CA TYR A 180 9.74 -1.53 -3.21
C TYR A 180 9.91 -1.57 -4.74
N SER A 181 9.18 -0.72 -5.45
CA SER A 181 9.17 -0.72 -6.92
C SER A 181 8.93 0.68 -7.50
N GLY A 182 8.85 0.80 -8.83
CA GLY A 182 8.62 2.09 -9.47
C GLY A 182 9.83 3.02 -9.45
N ALA A 183 11.05 2.49 -9.55
CA ALA A 183 12.31 3.23 -9.51
C ALA A 183 12.51 4.06 -8.22
N PRO A 184 12.43 3.46 -7.02
CA PRO A 184 12.73 4.18 -5.80
C PRO A 184 14.17 4.69 -5.80
N THR A 185 14.38 5.83 -5.17
CA THR A 185 15.72 6.40 -4.99
C THR A 185 16.57 5.57 -4.04
N GLU A 186 17.88 5.78 -4.04
CA GLU A 186 18.79 5.19 -3.05
C GLU A 186 18.33 5.47 -1.61
N SER A 187 17.91 6.69 -1.30
CA SER A 187 17.43 7.08 0.02
C SER A 187 16.16 6.32 0.42
N GLN A 188 15.19 6.23 -0.47
CA GLN A 188 13.94 5.50 -0.22
C GLN A 188 14.20 4.01 0.02
N THR A 189 15.05 3.40 -0.82
CA THR A 189 15.44 2.00 -0.66
C THR A 189 16.20 1.77 0.64
N TYR A 190 17.06 2.70 1.04
CA TYR A 190 17.76 2.65 2.32
C TYR A 190 16.79 2.68 3.50
N HIS A 191 15.86 3.62 3.53
CA HIS A 191 14.89 3.74 4.62
C HIS A 191 13.97 2.53 4.70
N TYR A 192 13.50 2.01 3.55
CA TYR A 192 12.71 0.79 3.50
C TYR A 192 13.49 -0.42 4.05
N THR A 193 14.71 -0.63 3.56
CA THR A 193 15.57 -1.73 3.99
C THR A 193 15.89 -1.63 5.48
N ARG A 194 16.25 -0.43 5.94
CA ARG A 194 16.54 -0.15 7.35
C ARG A 194 15.37 -0.54 8.25
N THR A 195 14.14 -0.16 7.86
CA THR A 195 12.94 -0.50 8.63
C THR A 195 12.73 -2.01 8.74
N VAL A 196 12.92 -2.75 7.65
CA VAL A 196 12.80 -4.22 7.65
C VAL A 196 13.89 -4.87 8.50
N LEU A 197 15.14 -4.42 8.39
CA LEU A 197 16.25 -4.95 9.17
C LEU A 197 16.08 -4.66 10.68
N ASP A 198 15.62 -3.48 11.03
CA ASP A 198 15.34 -3.12 12.41
C ASP A 198 14.25 -4.01 13.03
N LEU A 199 13.16 -4.23 12.32
CA LEU A 199 12.09 -5.17 12.72
C LEU A 199 12.64 -6.59 12.89
N MET A 200 13.43 -7.07 11.91
CA MET A 200 14.00 -8.42 11.93
C MET A 200 14.91 -8.64 13.16
N LEU A 201 15.69 -7.64 13.54
CA LEU A 201 16.68 -7.77 14.60
C LEU A 201 16.12 -7.46 16.01
N ARG A 202 14.91 -6.91 16.13
CA ARG A 202 14.24 -6.73 17.42
C ARG A 202 13.79 -8.05 18.04
N ALA A 203 13.41 -9.02 17.23
CA ALA A 203 13.04 -10.34 17.71
C ALA A 203 14.26 -11.09 18.28
N PRO A 204 14.09 -11.95 19.28
CA PRO A 204 15.19 -12.69 19.88
C PRO A 204 16.02 -13.48 18.87
N VAL A 205 17.28 -13.72 19.19
CA VAL A 205 18.16 -14.61 18.40
C VAL A 205 17.55 -16.01 18.36
N SER A 206 17.38 -16.55 17.15
CA SER A 206 16.91 -17.91 16.95
C SER A 206 18.08 -18.87 16.77
N ALA A 207 18.02 -20.02 17.41
CA ALA A 207 19.03 -21.09 17.23
C ALA A 207 19.09 -21.58 15.77
N LYS A 208 17.98 -21.46 15.02
CA LYS A 208 17.91 -21.82 13.58
C LYS A 208 18.45 -20.70 12.67
N GLY A 209 18.85 -19.55 13.23
CA GLY A 209 19.16 -18.35 12.46
C GLY A 209 17.93 -17.73 11.83
N LYS A 210 18.13 -16.67 11.03
CA LYS A 210 17.09 -16.00 10.24
C LYS A 210 17.46 -16.02 8.76
N VAL A 211 16.47 -15.85 7.91
CA VAL A 211 16.65 -15.80 6.44
C VAL A 211 16.12 -14.47 5.92
N LEU A 212 16.93 -13.80 5.11
CA LEU A 212 16.54 -12.59 4.41
C LEU A 212 16.58 -12.84 2.90
N PHE A 213 15.44 -12.77 2.25
CA PHE A 213 15.34 -12.79 0.79
C PHE A 213 15.37 -11.36 0.24
N ILE A 214 16.36 -11.06 -0.60
CA ILE A 214 16.42 -9.81 -1.37
C ILE A 214 16.12 -10.18 -2.82
N GLY A 215 14.83 -10.09 -3.19
CA GLY A 215 14.31 -10.63 -4.41
C GLY A 215 13.72 -9.61 -5.38
N GLY A 216 13.23 -10.16 -6.47
CA GLY A 216 12.51 -9.40 -7.47
C GLY A 216 12.52 -10.09 -8.83
N GLY A 217 11.60 -9.67 -9.71
CA GLY A 217 11.57 -10.07 -11.09
C GLY A 217 12.68 -9.38 -11.91
N ILE A 218 12.45 -9.27 -13.22
CA ILE A 218 13.26 -8.46 -14.12
C ILE A 218 12.71 -7.04 -14.10
N ALA A 219 13.49 -6.08 -13.63
CA ALA A 219 13.08 -4.68 -13.67
C ALA A 219 13.09 -4.14 -15.10
N ASN A 220 12.05 -3.38 -15.49
CA ASN A 220 12.00 -2.75 -16.80
C ASN A 220 12.88 -1.48 -16.85
N PHE A 221 12.71 -0.57 -15.90
CA PHE A 221 13.36 0.74 -15.89
C PHE A 221 14.06 1.08 -14.57
N THR A 222 13.82 0.33 -13.48
CA THR A 222 14.51 0.54 -12.22
C THR A 222 15.98 0.18 -12.34
N ASN A 223 16.86 1.13 -12.03
CA ASN A 223 18.31 0.88 -11.96
C ASN A 223 18.65 0.04 -10.72
N VAL A 224 19.01 -1.22 -10.94
CA VAL A 224 19.30 -2.17 -9.86
C VAL A 224 20.53 -1.76 -9.06
N ALA A 225 21.57 -1.24 -9.72
CA ALA A 225 22.77 -0.79 -9.01
C ALA A 225 22.46 0.38 -8.07
N SER A 226 21.58 1.30 -8.47
CA SER A 226 21.18 2.43 -7.64
C SER A 226 20.36 1.98 -6.41
N THR A 227 19.37 1.12 -6.61
CA THR A 227 18.58 0.59 -5.47
C THR A 227 19.45 -0.23 -4.51
N PHE A 228 20.39 -1.01 -5.03
CA PHE A 228 21.30 -1.78 -4.20
C PHE A 228 22.27 -0.93 -3.38
N LYS A 229 22.62 0.29 -3.80
CA LYS A 229 23.37 1.23 -2.94
C LYS A 229 22.63 1.50 -1.63
N GLY A 230 21.32 1.74 -1.70
CA GLY A 230 20.49 1.93 -0.50
C GLY A 230 20.43 0.67 0.38
N VAL A 231 20.25 -0.51 -0.22
CA VAL A 231 20.28 -1.79 0.51
C VAL A 231 21.63 -2.01 1.18
N ILE A 232 22.74 -1.86 0.45
CA ILE A 232 24.10 -2.05 0.97
C ILE A 232 24.38 -1.08 2.13
N LYS A 233 23.94 0.17 2.02
CA LYS A 233 24.09 1.15 3.09
C LYS A 233 23.40 0.67 4.38
N ALA A 234 22.20 0.14 4.29
CA ALA A 234 21.50 -0.43 5.45
C ALA A 234 22.19 -1.70 5.97
N LEU A 235 22.65 -2.60 5.09
CA LEU A 235 23.41 -3.79 5.51
C LEU A 235 24.67 -3.44 6.28
N ARG A 236 25.39 -2.38 5.90
CA ARG A 236 26.56 -1.88 6.63
C ARG A 236 26.21 -1.43 8.05
N GLU A 237 25.11 -0.70 8.20
CA GLU A 237 24.64 -0.20 9.50
C GLU A 237 24.26 -1.35 10.44
N TYR A 238 23.66 -2.41 9.92
CA TYR A 238 23.16 -3.54 10.70
C TYR A 238 24.06 -4.78 10.69
N ALA A 239 25.26 -4.72 10.10
CA ALA A 239 26.13 -5.88 9.89
C ALA A 239 26.40 -6.68 11.16
N LYS A 240 26.67 -6.00 12.29
CA LYS A 240 26.88 -6.65 13.58
C LYS A 240 25.66 -7.48 14.00
N GLY A 241 24.48 -6.89 14.02
CA GLY A 241 23.24 -7.59 14.40
C GLY A 241 22.91 -8.73 13.44
N LEU A 242 23.13 -8.55 12.13
CA LEU A 242 22.92 -9.61 11.14
C LEU A 242 23.82 -10.84 11.41
N ASN A 243 25.08 -10.63 11.78
CA ASN A 243 26.00 -11.71 12.15
C ASN A 243 25.59 -12.35 13.48
N GLU A 244 25.24 -11.56 14.52
CA GLU A 244 24.80 -12.07 15.82
C GLU A 244 23.54 -12.93 15.72
N HIS A 245 22.63 -12.58 14.81
CA HIS A 245 21.40 -13.34 14.54
C HIS A 245 21.57 -14.48 13.53
N ASN A 246 22.80 -14.77 13.08
CA ASN A 246 23.09 -15.78 12.06
C ASN A 246 22.18 -15.65 10.82
N VAL A 247 22.06 -14.43 10.29
CA VAL A 247 21.19 -14.16 9.16
C VAL A 247 21.81 -14.69 7.87
N GLN A 248 21.08 -15.56 7.16
CA GLN A 248 21.42 -15.97 5.81
C GLN A 248 20.73 -15.03 4.81
N ILE A 249 21.52 -14.39 3.95
CA ILE A 249 21.04 -13.46 2.94
C ILE A 249 21.03 -14.15 1.58
N TRP A 250 19.86 -14.21 0.94
CA TRP A 250 19.68 -14.79 -0.38
C TRP A 250 19.22 -13.71 -1.35
N VAL A 251 20.06 -13.42 -2.33
CA VAL A 251 19.82 -12.34 -3.30
C VAL A 251 19.53 -12.92 -4.67
N ARG A 252 18.46 -12.49 -5.31
CA ARG A 252 18.18 -12.74 -6.72
C ARG A 252 17.62 -11.51 -7.38
N ARG A 253 18.32 -10.96 -8.36
CA ARG A 253 17.89 -9.75 -9.05
C ARG A 253 18.32 -9.71 -10.52
N ALA A 254 17.45 -9.11 -11.35
CA ALA A 254 17.70 -8.83 -12.75
C ALA A 254 17.11 -7.47 -13.13
N GLY A 255 17.54 -6.91 -14.24
CA GLY A 255 17.10 -5.62 -14.77
C GLY A 255 18.26 -4.70 -15.14
N PRO A 256 18.01 -3.40 -15.41
CA PRO A 256 19.07 -2.45 -15.79
C PRO A 256 20.19 -2.37 -14.75
N ASN A 257 21.44 -2.49 -15.20
CA ASN A 257 22.64 -2.43 -14.37
C ASN A 257 22.71 -3.49 -13.23
N TYR A 258 22.05 -4.64 -13.40
CA TYR A 258 22.07 -5.68 -12.38
C TYR A 258 23.45 -6.27 -12.12
N GLN A 259 24.29 -6.41 -13.16
CA GLN A 259 25.65 -6.95 -13.02
C GLN A 259 26.49 -6.12 -12.06
N GLU A 260 26.46 -4.78 -12.23
CA GLU A 260 27.12 -3.85 -11.33
C GLU A 260 26.51 -3.94 -9.91
N GLY A 261 25.19 -3.96 -9.82
CA GLY A 261 24.47 -4.08 -8.54
C GLY A 261 24.85 -5.35 -7.78
N LEU A 262 24.84 -6.51 -8.43
CA LEU A 262 25.21 -7.79 -7.83
C LEU A 262 26.70 -7.84 -7.45
N LYS A 263 27.58 -7.30 -8.29
CA LYS A 263 29.02 -7.18 -7.99
C LYS A 263 29.25 -6.38 -6.71
N ASN A 264 28.61 -5.21 -6.60
CA ASN A 264 28.71 -4.35 -5.44
C ASN A 264 28.12 -5.00 -4.18
N MET A 265 26.99 -5.71 -4.32
CA MET A 265 26.38 -6.47 -3.23
C MET A 265 27.31 -7.58 -2.74
N LYS A 266 27.92 -8.34 -3.66
CA LYS A 266 28.89 -9.39 -3.31
C LYS A 266 30.11 -8.84 -2.58
N ALA A 267 30.69 -7.76 -3.07
CA ALA A 267 31.82 -7.12 -2.41
C ALA A 267 31.49 -6.63 -1.01
N ALA A 268 30.34 -5.95 -0.86
CA ALA A 268 29.91 -5.43 0.44
C ALA A 268 29.59 -6.55 1.45
N THR A 269 28.90 -7.61 1.04
CA THR A 269 28.59 -8.74 1.94
C THR A 269 29.84 -9.51 2.37
N GLN A 270 30.83 -9.64 1.49
CA GLN A 270 32.13 -10.23 1.81
C GLN A 270 32.93 -9.34 2.80
N GLU A 271 33.01 -8.03 2.55
CA GLU A 271 33.65 -7.06 3.43
C GLU A 271 33.06 -7.08 4.85
N LEU A 272 31.73 -7.25 4.95
CA LEU A 272 31.00 -7.26 6.22
C LEU A 272 30.96 -8.64 6.91
N GLY A 273 31.53 -9.68 6.29
CA GLY A 273 31.48 -11.05 6.81
C GLY A 273 30.07 -11.65 6.85
N LEU A 274 29.14 -11.18 6.00
CA LEU A 274 27.76 -11.64 5.98
C LEU A 274 27.63 -12.95 5.17
N ASN A 275 26.81 -13.86 5.67
CA ASN A 275 26.49 -15.12 4.96
C ASN A 275 25.53 -14.85 3.81
N ALA A 276 26.03 -14.56 2.61
CA ALA A 276 25.21 -14.21 1.45
C ALA A 276 25.43 -15.15 0.27
N LYS A 277 24.33 -15.48 -0.45
CA LYS A 277 24.31 -16.15 -1.75
C LYS A 277 23.63 -15.24 -2.75
N ILE A 278 24.28 -15.02 -3.90
CA ILE A 278 23.90 -13.95 -4.84
C ILE A 278 23.76 -14.53 -6.23
N PHE A 279 22.59 -14.33 -6.83
CA PHE A 279 22.19 -14.86 -8.13
C PHE A 279 21.63 -13.73 -9.02
N GLY A 280 21.83 -13.89 -10.31
CA GLY A 280 21.27 -13.05 -11.36
C GLY A 280 20.06 -13.69 -12.06
N PRO A 281 19.81 -13.28 -13.31
CA PRO A 281 18.68 -13.76 -14.12
C PRO A 281 18.75 -15.25 -14.48
N GLU A 282 19.90 -15.89 -14.38
CA GLU A 282 20.10 -17.32 -14.59
C GLU A 282 19.32 -18.17 -13.59
N MET A 283 19.12 -17.64 -12.39
CA MET A 283 18.29 -18.27 -11.35
C MET A 283 16.81 -17.91 -11.56
N HIS A 284 15.92 -18.92 -11.46
CA HIS A 284 14.48 -18.68 -11.45
C HIS A 284 14.08 -17.66 -10.36
N VAL A 285 13.03 -16.88 -10.59
CA VAL A 285 12.63 -15.77 -9.70
C VAL A 285 12.45 -16.20 -8.24
N SER A 286 11.85 -17.35 -8.00
CA SER A 286 11.65 -17.93 -6.67
C SER A 286 12.63 -19.07 -6.34
N GLY A 287 13.57 -19.38 -7.23
CA GLY A 287 14.48 -20.54 -7.09
C GLY A 287 15.35 -20.49 -5.83
N ILE A 288 15.67 -19.30 -5.34
CA ILE A 288 16.43 -19.16 -4.09
C ILE A 288 15.63 -19.56 -2.83
N VAL A 289 14.30 -19.65 -2.90
CA VAL A 289 13.47 -20.01 -1.74
C VAL A 289 13.67 -21.46 -1.32
N PRO A 290 13.46 -22.47 -2.19
CA PRO A 290 13.73 -23.86 -1.80
C PRO A 290 15.20 -24.13 -1.48
N LEU A 291 16.15 -23.43 -2.12
CA LEU A 291 17.57 -23.56 -1.80
C LEU A 291 17.91 -23.10 -0.38
N ALA A 292 17.21 -22.06 0.10
CA ALA A 292 17.42 -21.51 1.43
C ALA A 292 16.70 -22.29 2.53
N LEU A 293 15.49 -22.80 2.24
CA LEU A 293 14.57 -23.29 3.26
C LEU A 293 14.48 -24.82 3.34
N VAL A 294 14.65 -25.50 2.23
CA VAL A 294 14.55 -26.96 2.20
C VAL A 294 15.90 -27.58 2.50
N PRO A 295 16.02 -28.38 3.58
CA PRO A 295 17.29 -29.02 3.94
C PRO A 295 17.88 -29.86 2.81
N GLY A 296 19.19 -29.73 2.59
CA GLY A 296 19.93 -30.48 1.58
C GLY A 296 19.87 -29.92 0.15
N ARG A 297 18.89 -29.11 -0.18
CA ARG A 297 18.70 -28.58 -1.55
C ARG A 297 19.87 -27.72 -2.04
N TRP A 298 20.48 -26.97 -1.15
CA TRP A 298 21.66 -26.15 -1.50
C TRP A 298 22.87 -27.02 -1.83
N GLU A 299 23.11 -28.06 -1.06
CA GLU A 299 24.19 -29.03 -1.25
C GLU A 299 23.99 -29.84 -2.52
N GLU A 300 22.76 -30.27 -2.79
CA GLU A 300 22.38 -30.97 -4.03
C GLU A 300 22.63 -30.11 -5.27
N SER A 301 22.24 -28.84 -5.25
CA SER A 301 22.43 -27.92 -6.38
C SER A 301 23.90 -27.69 -6.73
N LYS A 302 24.77 -27.61 -5.72
CA LYS A 302 26.22 -27.54 -5.93
C LYS A 302 26.78 -28.82 -6.55
N ALA A 303 26.27 -29.99 -6.14
CA ALA A 303 26.70 -31.25 -6.69
C ALA A 303 26.29 -31.47 -8.16
N GLU A 304 25.15 -30.87 -8.57
CA GLU A 304 24.71 -30.89 -9.97
C GLU A 304 25.55 -29.95 -10.84
N GLU A 305 25.93 -28.77 -10.33
CA GLU A 305 26.79 -27.80 -11.03
C GLU A 305 28.20 -28.36 -11.30
N PHE A 306 28.70 -29.29 -10.46
CA PHE A 306 29.99 -29.97 -10.66
C PHE A 306 29.91 -31.21 -11.59
N ARG A 307 28.71 -31.65 -12.00
CA ARG A 307 28.50 -32.80 -12.88
C ARG A 307 28.20 -32.43 -14.36
N GLY A 308 27.99 -31.17 -14.66
CA GLY A 308 27.78 -30.60 -16.00
C GLY A 308 28.99 -29.86 -16.49
#